data_dabc43e8c177d7cd39327b05c9450d50
#
_entry.id   dabc43e8c177d7cd39327b05c9450d50
#
_cell.length_a   1.000
_cell.length_b   1.000
_cell.length_c   1.000
_cell.angle_alpha   90.00
_cell.angle_beta   90.00
_cell.angle_gamma   90.00
#
_symmetry.space_group_name_H-M   'P 1'
#
loop_
_entity.id
_entity.type
_entity.pdbx_description
1 polymer ?
#
loop_
_entity_poly.entity_id
_entity_poly.type
_entity_poly.pdbx_seq_one_letter_code
_entity_poly.pdbx_strand_id
1 'polypeptide(L)'
;TYAALGDMLNYWQFFPTGEAGWGIVPVWGFGTVVQSLHPAVAVGERLYGYWPMASQAVLSPERVNPTGFSDGAPHRAGLHAVYNHYLRTSTDGLYRADNEDVQALLRPLFITSWLIDDFLADQQFFGARRMLLSSASSKTAYGTAFQLAQREGIEVIGLTSPGNVAFCESLGCYHRVVTYDALDTLDGAPLR
;
A
#
# COMPACT_ATOMS: atom_id res chain seq x y z
N THR A 1 -5.76 -4.05 14.34
CA THR A 1 -6.62 -3.48 13.26
C THR A 1 -6.99 -4.55 12.24
N TYR A 2 -6.02 -5.28 11.66
CA TYR A 2 -6.29 -6.32 10.65
C TYR A 2 -7.26 -7.40 11.14
N ALA A 3 -7.05 -7.94 12.33
CA ALA A 3 -7.94 -8.95 12.90
C ALA A 3 -9.39 -8.43 13.07
N ALA A 4 -9.56 -7.17 13.48
CA ALA A 4 -10.87 -6.56 13.66
C ALA A 4 -11.60 -6.26 12.32
N LEU A 5 -10.86 -6.12 11.23
CA LEU A 5 -11.40 -5.82 9.90
C LEU A 5 -11.43 -7.05 8.98
N GLY A 6 -10.89 -8.19 9.44
CA GLY A 6 -10.69 -9.38 8.62
C GLY A 6 -11.95 -9.91 7.94
N ASP A 7 -13.08 -9.91 8.64
CA ASP A 7 -14.35 -10.32 8.07
C ASP A 7 -14.86 -9.33 7.02
N MET A 8 -14.80 -8.03 7.33
CA MET A 8 -15.27 -6.97 6.42
C MET A 8 -14.43 -6.90 5.14
N LEU A 9 -13.12 -7.16 5.22
CA LEU A 9 -12.18 -7.09 4.13
C LEU A 9 -11.90 -8.46 3.49
N ASN A 10 -12.59 -9.49 3.90
CA ASN A 10 -12.43 -10.87 3.43
C ASN A 10 -11.00 -11.43 3.57
N TYR A 11 -10.21 -10.95 4.55
CA TYR A 11 -8.82 -11.35 4.69
C TYR A 11 -8.63 -12.84 4.96
N TRP A 12 -9.57 -13.48 5.67
CA TRP A 12 -9.52 -14.91 6.00
C TRP A 12 -9.69 -15.82 4.79
N GLN A 13 -10.23 -15.28 3.68
CA GLN A 13 -10.46 -16.04 2.46
C GLN A 13 -9.18 -16.16 1.60
N PHE A 14 -8.18 -15.30 1.80
CA PHE A 14 -6.95 -15.36 1.02
C PHE A 14 -6.14 -16.63 1.30
N PHE A 15 -6.07 -17.04 2.56
CA PHE A 15 -5.30 -18.21 3.00
C PHE A 15 -6.10 -18.96 4.06
N PRO A 16 -7.12 -19.76 3.66
CA PRO A 16 -7.94 -20.50 4.60
C PRO A 16 -7.11 -21.54 5.34
N THR A 17 -7.32 -21.65 6.65
CA THR A 17 -6.62 -22.63 7.50
C THR A 17 -7.22 -24.02 7.41
N GLY A 18 -8.48 -24.14 7.01
CA GLY A 18 -9.28 -25.36 7.13
C GLY A 18 -9.84 -25.61 8.55
N GLU A 19 -9.49 -24.78 9.53
CA GLU A 19 -9.93 -24.88 10.92
C GLU A 19 -10.95 -23.79 11.26
N ALA A 20 -12.12 -24.19 11.78
CA ALA A 20 -13.15 -23.25 12.17
C ALA A 20 -12.67 -22.33 13.30
N GLY A 21 -12.93 -21.04 13.17
CA GLY A 21 -12.54 -20.02 14.15
C GLY A 21 -11.07 -19.54 14.06
N TRP A 22 -10.30 -20.07 13.10
CA TRP A 22 -8.93 -19.64 12.87
C TRP A 22 -8.75 -18.96 11.51
N GLY A 23 -7.96 -17.92 11.47
CA GLY A 23 -7.61 -17.20 10.25
C GLY A 23 -6.12 -16.80 10.21
N ILE A 24 -5.57 -16.73 9.02
CA ILE A 24 -4.20 -16.26 8.82
C ILE A 24 -4.28 -14.81 8.33
N VAL A 25 -3.59 -13.91 9.02
CA VAL A 25 -3.46 -12.52 8.56
C VAL A 25 -2.58 -12.49 7.32
N PRO A 26 -3.09 -12.01 6.18
CA PRO A 26 -2.27 -11.85 4.98
C PRO A 26 -1.45 -10.55 5.04
N VAL A 27 -0.27 -10.56 4.42
CA VAL A 27 0.68 -9.44 4.43
C VAL A 27 1.34 -9.26 3.07
N TRP A 28 1.70 -8.04 2.74
CA TRP A 28 2.57 -7.76 1.61
C TRP A 28 4.02 -8.08 1.95
N GLY A 29 4.74 -8.64 0.99
CA GLY A 29 6.14 -9.00 1.20
C GLY A 29 6.73 -9.80 0.06
N PHE A 30 7.79 -10.53 0.38
CA PHE A 30 8.56 -11.29 -0.60
C PHE A 30 8.60 -12.76 -0.24
N GLY A 31 8.52 -13.62 -1.27
CA GLY A 31 8.66 -15.06 -1.14
C GLY A 31 9.59 -15.63 -2.20
N THR A 32 10.28 -16.73 -1.89
CA THR A 32 11.13 -17.43 -2.85
C THR A 32 10.47 -18.76 -3.23
N VAL A 33 10.42 -19.05 -4.49
CA VAL A 33 9.92 -20.34 -5.00
C VAL A 33 10.89 -21.45 -4.60
N VAL A 34 10.46 -22.36 -3.74
CA VAL A 34 11.27 -23.50 -3.29
C VAL A 34 10.94 -24.79 -4.03
N GLN A 35 9.74 -24.88 -4.60
CA GLN A 35 9.29 -25.97 -5.46
C GLN A 35 8.31 -25.45 -6.48
N SER A 36 8.36 -25.97 -7.71
CA SER A 36 7.41 -25.61 -8.76
C SER A 36 7.05 -26.82 -9.61
N LEU A 37 5.76 -26.93 -9.96
CA LEU A 37 5.25 -27.84 -10.96
C LEU A 37 4.92 -27.11 -12.28
N HIS A 38 5.00 -25.78 -12.29
CA HIS A 38 4.67 -24.99 -13.47
C HIS A 38 5.95 -24.70 -14.29
N PRO A 39 5.97 -25.05 -15.60
CA PRO A 39 7.20 -24.98 -16.41
C PRO A 39 7.77 -23.56 -16.57
N ALA A 40 6.92 -22.53 -16.46
CA ALA A 40 7.33 -21.13 -16.60
C ALA A 40 7.53 -20.40 -15.25
N VAL A 41 7.57 -21.12 -14.12
CA VAL A 41 7.89 -20.59 -12.78
C VAL A 41 9.05 -21.41 -12.25
N ALA A 42 10.24 -20.82 -12.16
CA ALA A 42 11.44 -21.55 -11.77
C ALA A 42 11.65 -21.54 -10.26
N VAL A 43 12.24 -22.63 -9.75
CA VAL A 43 12.75 -22.65 -8.36
C VAL A 43 13.86 -21.61 -8.22
N GLY A 44 13.85 -20.88 -7.10
CA GLY A 44 14.77 -19.77 -6.85
C GLY A 44 14.21 -18.40 -7.26
N GLU A 45 13.12 -18.32 -8.03
CA GLU A 45 12.49 -17.02 -8.32
C GLU A 45 12.07 -16.31 -7.03
N ARG A 46 12.38 -15.02 -6.95
CA ARG A 46 11.94 -14.12 -5.87
C ARG A 46 10.73 -13.34 -6.33
N LEU A 47 9.66 -13.36 -5.54
CA LEU A 47 8.35 -12.78 -5.89
C LEU A 47 7.92 -11.78 -4.83
N TYR A 48 7.37 -10.64 -5.27
CA TYR A 48 6.62 -9.71 -4.43
C TYR A 48 5.13 -10.00 -4.57
N GLY A 49 4.39 -10.02 -3.47
CA GLY A 49 2.96 -10.28 -3.49
C GLY A 49 2.33 -10.26 -2.10
N TYR A 50 1.09 -10.79 -2.05
CA TYR A 50 0.29 -10.87 -0.83
C TYR A 50 0.36 -12.29 -0.28
N TRP A 51 0.93 -12.45 0.92
CA TRP A 51 1.35 -13.72 1.50
C TRP A 51 0.64 -14.01 2.83
N PRO A 52 0.50 -15.28 3.24
CA PRO A 52 0.14 -15.60 4.61
C PRO A 52 1.31 -15.26 5.56
N MET A 53 1.01 -14.91 6.80
CA MET A 53 2.02 -14.91 7.87
C MET A 53 2.37 -16.36 8.24
N ALA A 54 3.09 -17.02 7.36
CA ALA A 54 3.47 -18.43 7.46
C ALA A 54 4.85 -18.67 6.84
N SER A 55 5.49 -19.80 7.18
CA SER A 55 6.80 -20.17 6.64
C SER A 55 6.76 -20.54 5.16
N GLN A 56 5.59 -20.95 4.66
CA GLN A 56 5.38 -21.33 3.26
C GLN A 56 3.94 -21.12 2.82
N ALA A 57 3.74 -21.00 1.51
CA ALA A 57 2.43 -20.95 0.85
C ALA A 57 2.46 -21.79 -0.42
N VAL A 58 1.31 -22.36 -0.77
CA VAL A 58 1.09 -23.01 -2.06
C VAL A 58 0.24 -22.08 -2.92
N LEU A 59 0.70 -21.81 -4.15
CA LEU A 59 0.00 -20.99 -5.12
C LEU A 59 -0.37 -21.82 -6.35
N SER A 60 -1.40 -21.40 -7.06
CA SER A 60 -1.83 -21.98 -8.35
C SER A 60 -1.55 -20.98 -9.48
N PRO A 61 -0.34 -20.96 -10.08
CA PRO A 61 0.02 -19.95 -11.08
C PRO A 61 -0.88 -20.00 -12.31
N GLU A 62 -1.55 -18.87 -12.60
CA GLU A 62 -2.32 -18.61 -13.80
C GLU A 62 -1.86 -17.32 -14.49
N ARG A 63 -2.12 -17.19 -15.78
CA ARG A 63 -1.76 -15.99 -16.58
C ARG A 63 -0.28 -15.63 -16.43
N VAL A 64 0.56 -16.66 -16.39
CA VAL A 64 2.01 -16.50 -16.23
C VAL A 64 2.60 -15.74 -17.41
N ASN A 65 3.37 -14.71 -17.11
CA ASN A 65 4.02 -13.85 -18.10
C ASN A 65 5.41 -13.42 -17.60
N PRO A 66 6.22 -12.68 -18.36
CA PRO A 66 7.55 -12.27 -17.93
C PRO A 66 7.60 -11.46 -16.64
N THR A 67 6.54 -10.70 -16.31
CA THR A 67 6.52 -9.84 -15.11
C THR A 67 5.96 -10.52 -13.88
N GLY A 68 5.27 -11.67 -14.02
CA GLY A 68 4.68 -12.37 -12.88
C GLY A 68 3.56 -13.32 -13.26
N PHE A 69 2.69 -13.59 -12.30
CA PHE A 69 1.50 -14.44 -12.49
C PHE A 69 0.41 -14.10 -11.48
N SER A 70 -0.79 -14.58 -11.70
CA SER A 70 -1.88 -14.51 -10.73
C SER A 70 -2.06 -15.87 -10.04
N ASP A 71 -2.46 -15.86 -8.77
CA ASP A 71 -2.91 -17.08 -8.11
C ASP A 71 -4.36 -17.37 -8.51
N GLY A 72 -4.56 -18.46 -9.23
CA GLY A 72 -5.84 -18.97 -9.70
C GLY A 72 -6.51 -19.95 -8.76
N ALA A 73 -6.10 -20.02 -7.49
CA ALA A 73 -6.76 -20.89 -6.52
C ALA A 73 -8.27 -20.59 -6.41
N PRO A 74 -9.15 -21.59 -6.46
CA PRO A 74 -10.62 -21.39 -6.54
C PRO A 74 -11.21 -20.48 -5.46
N HIS A 75 -10.69 -20.54 -4.24
CA HIS A 75 -11.14 -19.71 -3.13
C HIS A 75 -10.79 -18.21 -3.31
N ARG A 76 -9.93 -17.88 -4.27
CA ARG A 76 -9.54 -16.50 -4.59
C ARG A 76 -10.31 -15.87 -5.74
N ALA A 77 -11.16 -16.64 -6.43
CA ALA A 77 -11.85 -16.17 -7.63
C ALA A 77 -12.74 -14.94 -7.41
N GLY A 78 -13.30 -14.77 -6.21
CA GLY A 78 -14.13 -13.62 -5.83
C GLY A 78 -13.36 -12.46 -5.18
N LEU A 79 -12.05 -12.59 -5.00
CA LEU A 79 -11.23 -11.59 -4.32
C LEU A 79 -10.62 -10.60 -5.32
N HIS A 80 -10.31 -9.38 -4.84
CA HIS A 80 -9.80 -8.33 -5.72
C HIS A 80 -8.46 -8.73 -6.36
N ALA A 81 -8.35 -8.58 -7.69
CA ALA A 81 -7.25 -9.08 -8.50
C ALA A 81 -5.86 -8.59 -8.07
N VAL A 82 -5.76 -7.37 -7.49
CA VAL A 82 -4.49 -6.79 -7.04
C VAL A 82 -3.81 -7.66 -5.98
N TYR A 83 -4.57 -8.34 -5.13
CA TYR A 83 -4.05 -9.22 -4.09
C TYR A 83 -3.71 -10.63 -4.58
N ASN A 84 -4.13 -10.99 -5.79
CA ASN A 84 -3.85 -12.28 -6.39
C ASN A 84 -2.62 -12.26 -7.30
N HIS A 85 -2.04 -11.08 -7.55
CA HIS A 85 -0.92 -10.94 -8.47
C HIS A 85 0.43 -10.99 -7.75
N TYR A 86 1.35 -11.80 -8.30
CA TYR A 86 2.71 -11.98 -7.82
C TYR A 86 3.69 -11.49 -8.87
N LEU A 87 4.49 -10.49 -8.51
CA LEU A 87 5.48 -9.85 -9.39
C LEU A 87 6.84 -10.52 -9.26
N ARG A 88 7.51 -10.79 -10.38
CA ARG A 88 8.90 -11.23 -10.38
C ARG A 88 9.83 -10.07 -10.07
N THR A 89 10.66 -10.22 -9.05
CA THR A 89 11.63 -9.18 -8.70
C THR A 89 12.67 -8.95 -9.79
N SER A 90 12.97 -9.98 -10.58
CA SER A 90 13.93 -9.92 -11.69
C SER A 90 13.53 -8.97 -12.83
N THR A 91 12.25 -8.67 -12.96
CA THR A 91 11.71 -7.76 -13.98
C THR A 91 11.10 -6.49 -13.39
N ASP A 92 11.15 -6.32 -12.08
CA ASP A 92 10.61 -5.17 -11.37
C ASP A 92 11.69 -4.09 -11.22
N GLY A 93 11.58 -3.02 -12.00
CA GLY A 93 12.50 -1.89 -11.96
C GLY A 93 12.59 -1.16 -10.62
N LEU A 94 11.62 -1.34 -9.74
CA LEU A 94 11.61 -0.77 -8.39
C LEU A 94 12.29 -1.66 -7.35
N TYR A 95 12.49 -2.92 -7.67
CA TYR A 95 13.06 -3.88 -6.72
C TYR A 95 14.51 -3.56 -6.37
N ARG A 96 14.81 -3.64 -5.09
CA ARG A 96 16.17 -3.60 -4.52
C ARG A 96 16.22 -4.61 -3.38
N ALA A 97 17.18 -5.54 -3.45
CA ALA A 97 17.31 -6.60 -2.46
C ALA A 97 17.71 -6.09 -1.06
N ASP A 98 18.38 -4.96 -0.99
CA ASP A 98 18.86 -4.33 0.24
C ASP A 98 17.79 -3.54 1.00
N ASN A 99 16.58 -3.38 0.43
CA ASN A 99 15.48 -2.65 1.06
C ASN A 99 14.13 -3.37 0.99
N GLU A 100 14.12 -4.70 0.89
CA GLU A 100 12.87 -5.49 0.85
C GLU A 100 11.94 -5.18 2.03
N ASP A 101 12.47 -4.98 3.24
CA ASP A 101 11.67 -4.65 4.43
C ASP A 101 10.93 -3.34 4.26
N VAL A 102 11.61 -2.32 3.71
CA VAL A 102 11.02 -1.02 3.42
C VAL A 102 9.96 -1.14 2.31
N GLN A 103 10.25 -1.90 1.27
CA GLN A 103 9.30 -2.14 0.17
C GLN A 103 8.06 -2.90 0.67
N ALA A 104 8.22 -3.94 1.48
CA ALA A 104 7.10 -4.69 2.05
C ALA A 104 6.18 -3.78 2.88
N LEU A 105 6.76 -2.83 3.62
CA LEU A 105 6.02 -1.92 4.48
C LEU A 105 5.37 -0.76 3.71
N LEU A 106 6.11 -0.11 2.80
CA LEU A 106 5.69 1.15 2.20
C LEU A 106 5.04 1.00 0.83
N ARG A 107 5.47 0.04 0.02
CA ARG A 107 5.02 -0.09 -1.37
C ARG A 107 3.50 -0.16 -1.53
N PRO A 108 2.74 -0.97 -0.76
CA PRO A 108 1.28 -1.02 -0.90
C PRO A 108 0.59 0.29 -0.50
N LEU A 109 1.15 1.01 0.44
CA LEU A 109 0.60 2.28 0.92
C LEU A 109 0.98 3.43 -0.02
N PHE A 110 2.20 3.40 -0.56
CA PHE A 110 2.67 4.41 -1.51
C PHE A 110 1.94 4.34 -2.86
N ILE A 111 1.57 3.14 -3.32
CA ILE A 111 0.70 3.00 -4.51
C ILE A 111 -0.62 3.75 -4.30
N THR A 112 -1.24 3.63 -3.13
CA THR A 112 -2.46 4.38 -2.79
C THR A 112 -2.21 5.89 -2.79
N SER A 113 -1.09 6.31 -2.22
CA SER A 113 -0.69 7.73 -2.18
C SER A 113 -0.49 8.31 -3.58
N TRP A 114 0.17 7.54 -4.45
CA TRP A 114 0.40 7.91 -5.84
C TRP A 114 -0.91 8.02 -6.62
N LEU A 115 -1.83 7.06 -6.46
CA LEU A 115 -3.15 7.08 -7.11
C LEU A 115 -4.01 8.26 -6.64
N ILE A 116 -3.91 8.67 -5.37
CA ILE A 116 -4.60 9.85 -4.86
C ILE A 116 -4.06 11.11 -5.55
N ASP A 117 -2.75 11.26 -5.64
CA ASP A 117 -2.12 12.40 -6.29
C ASP A 117 -2.48 12.45 -7.79
N ASP A 118 -2.36 11.32 -8.49
CA ASP A 118 -2.70 11.19 -9.91
C ASP A 118 -4.17 11.57 -10.17
N PHE A 119 -5.10 11.03 -9.38
CA PHE A 119 -6.52 11.36 -9.46
C PHE A 119 -6.77 12.86 -9.23
N LEU A 120 -6.15 13.44 -8.21
CA LEU A 120 -6.33 14.87 -7.92
C LEU A 120 -5.79 15.75 -9.05
N ALA A 121 -4.64 15.36 -9.62
CA ALA A 121 -4.04 16.07 -10.74
C ALA A 121 -4.93 15.98 -12.01
N ASP A 122 -5.45 14.79 -12.33
CA ASP A 122 -6.36 14.57 -13.45
C ASP A 122 -7.63 15.42 -13.32
N GLN A 123 -8.15 15.57 -12.10
CA GLN A 123 -9.30 16.43 -11.78
C GLN A 123 -8.92 17.90 -11.55
N GLN A 124 -7.69 18.33 -11.93
CA GLN A 124 -7.21 19.71 -11.74
C GLN A 124 -7.40 20.19 -10.28
N PHE A 125 -7.19 19.28 -9.31
CA PHE A 125 -7.38 19.53 -7.88
C PHE A 125 -8.75 20.09 -7.50
N PHE A 126 -9.77 19.90 -8.35
CA PHE A 126 -11.10 20.51 -8.22
C PHE A 126 -11.04 22.04 -8.03
N GLY A 127 -10.02 22.69 -8.60
CA GLY A 127 -9.77 24.13 -8.47
C GLY A 127 -9.16 24.56 -7.12
N ALA A 128 -8.90 23.64 -6.21
CA ALA A 128 -8.25 23.95 -4.94
C ALA A 128 -6.74 24.14 -5.10
N ARG A 129 -6.16 24.99 -4.26
CA ARG A 129 -4.72 25.23 -4.16
C ARG A 129 -4.15 24.78 -2.80
N ARG A 130 -5.03 24.32 -1.91
CA ARG A 130 -4.68 23.89 -0.55
C ARG A 130 -5.22 22.49 -0.32
N MET A 131 -4.33 21.56 0.03
CA MET A 131 -4.68 20.17 0.33
C MET A 131 -4.48 19.91 1.81
N LEU A 132 -5.55 19.56 2.51
CA LEU A 132 -5.53 19.21 3.92
C LEU A 132 -5.55 17.69 4.08
N LEU A 133 -4.49 17.14 4.63
CA LEU A 133 -4.34 15.71 4.87
C LEU A 133 -4.48 15.40 6.36
N SER A 134 -5.58 14.74 6.74
CA SER A 134 -5.77 14.26 8.11
C SER A 134 -4.87 13.05 8.41
N SER A 135 -4.66 12.76 9.71
CA SER A 135 -3.75 11.70 10.13
C SER A 135 -2.37 11.80 9.47
N ALA A 136 -1.82 13.03 9.44
CA ALA A 136 -0.61 13.37 8.69
C ALA A 136 0.62 12.51 9.03
N SER A 137 0.66 11.86 10.21
CA SER A 137 1.70 10.92 10.60
C SER A 137 1.51 9.51 10.01
N SER A 138 0.38 9.22 9.34
CA SER A 138 0.16 7.92 8.70
C SER A 138 0.93 7.79 7.39
N LYS A 139 1.36 6.56 7.06
CA LYS A 139 2.18 6.29 5.89
C LYS A 139 1.52 6.73 4.57
N THR A 140 0.23 6.48 4.42
CA THR A 140 -0.52 6.92 3.24
C THR A 140 -0.60 8.45 3.18
N ALA A 141 -0.86 9.14 4.30
CA ALA A 141 -0.96 10.59 4.30
C ALA A 141 0.37 11.26 3.93
N TYR A 142 1.48 10.88 4.56
CA TYR A 142 2.76 11.51 4.21
C TYR A 142 3.29 11.06 2.84
N GLY A 143 2.95 9.86 2.37
CA GLY A 143 3.23 9.46 0.99
C GLY A 143 2.46 10.32 -0.02
N THR A 144 1.20 10.65 0.26
CA THR A 144 0.39 11.58 -0.55
C THR A 144 0.96 13.01 -0.46
N ALA A 145 1.33 13.46 0.75
CA ALA A 145 1.96 14.76 0.94
C ALA A 145 3.26 14.91 0.15
N PHE A 146 4.09 13.86 0.13
CA PHE A 146 5.32 13.81 -0.66
C PHE A 146 5.08 14.02 -2.15
N GLN A 147 4.04 13.39 -2.71
CA GLN A 147 3.67 13.57 -4.12
C GLN A 147 3.12 14.97 -4.39
N LEU A 148 2.17 15.43 -3.58
CA LEU A 148 1.53 16.74 -3.71
C LEU A 148 2.51 17.90 -3.54
N ALA A 149 3.50 17.77 -2.65
CA ALA A 149 4.51 18.80 -2.43
C ALA A 149 5.42 19.07 -3.64
N GLN A 150 5.43 18.15 -4.62
CA GLN A 150 6.14 18.32 -5.88
C GLN A 150 5.30 19.06 -6.94
N ARG A 151 4.03 19.34 -6.66
CA ARG A 151 3.11 20.04 -7.56
C ARG A 151 3.21 21.54 -7.38
N GLU A 152 3.47 22.25 -8.47
CA GLU A 152 3.56 23.71 -8.44
C GLU A 152 2.22 24.35 -8.04
N GLY A 153 2.27 25.27 -7.09
CA GLY A 153 1.11 26.04 -6.65
C GLY A 153 0.12 25.28 -5.76
N ILE A 154 0.51 24.11 -5.24
CA ILE A 154 -0.27 23.36 -4.26
C ILE A 154 0.37 23.50 -2.87
N GLU A 155 -0.38 24.04 -1.91
CA GLU A 155 -0.01 24.06 -0.50
C GLU A 155 -0.50 22.76 0.17
N VAL A 156 0.40 22.03 0.83
CA VAL A 156 0.09 20.79 1.54
C VAL A 156 0.09 21.04 3.04
N ILE A 157 -1.04 20.81 3.68
CA ILE A 157 -1.25 21.01 5.12
C ILE A 157 -1.47 19.66 5.78
N GLY A 158 -0.64 19.32 6.76
CA GLY A 158 -0.80 18.12 7.58
C GLY A 158 -1.60 18.41 8.84
N LEU A 159 -2.68 17.64 9.07
CA LEU A 159 -3.47 17.69 10.29
C LEU A 159 -3.15 16.47 11.16
N THR A 160 -2.72 16.68 12.38
CA THR A 160 -2.25 15.61 13.27
C THR A 160 -2.52 15.88 14.74
N SER A 161 -2.22 14.89 15.60
CA SER A 161 -2.25 15.08 17.06
C SER A 161 -0.99 15.80 17.55
N PRO A 162 -1.04 16.55 18.68
CA PRO A 162 0.09 17.31 19.19
C PRO A 162 1.40 16.49 19.30
N GLY A 163 1.32 15.23 19.75
CA GLY A 163 2.49 14.36 19.89
C GLY A 163 3.18 13.95 18.58
N ASN A 164 2.54 14.19 17.44
CA ASN A 164 3.10 13.83 16.12
C ASN A 164 3.58 15.04 15.30
N VAL A 165 3.45 16.25 15.82
CA VAL A 165 3.81 17.48 15.09
C VAL A 165 5.27 17.44 14.65
N ALA A 166 6.19 17.24 15.58
CA ALA A 166 7.63 17.22 15.29
C ALA A 166 8.00 16.13 14.23
N PHE A 167 7.34 14.96 14.29
CA PHE A 167 7.51 13.93 13.27
C PHE A 167 7.03 14.41 11.90
N CYS A 168 5.82 14.96 11.81
CA CYS A 168 5.28 15.44 10.53
C CYS A 168 6.13 16.56 9.92
N GLU A 169 6.62 17.49 10.74
CA GLU A 169 7.53 18.56 10.30
C GLU A 169 8.87 18.02 9.78
N SER A 170 9.41 16.99 10.46
CA SER A 170 10.67 16.36 10.06
C SER A 170 10.63 15.67 8.70
N LEU A 171 9.45 15.32 8.19
CA LEU A 171 9.27 14.69 6.88
C LEU A 171 9.56 15.66 5.70
N GLY A 172 9.47 16.97 5.92
CA GLY A 172 9.75 17.98 4.90
C GLY A 172 8.78 18.02 3.71
N CYS A 173 7.67 17.30 3.76
CA CYS A 173 6.67 17.25 2.70
C CYS A 173 5.37 18.01 3.02
N TYR A 174 5.25 18.53 4.22
CA TYR A 174 4.15 19.44 4.61
C TYR A 174 4.65 20.88 4.62
N HIS A 175 3.96 21.78 3.95
CA HIS A 175 4.22 23.22 4.01
C HIS A 175 3.82 23.80 5.37
N ARG A 176 2.80 23.19 5.99
CA ARG A 176 2.31 23.54 7.33
C ARG A 176 1.79 22.30 8.04
N VAL A 177 2.04 22.20 9.34
CA VAL A 177 1.45 21.18 10.21
C VAL A 177 0.55 21.85 11.25
N VAL A 178 -0.66 21.34 11.41
CA VAL A 178 -1.69 21.88 12.30
C VAL A 178 -2.23 20.75 13.17
N THR A 179 -2.54 21.05 14.40
CA THR A 179 -3.19 20.09 15.30
C THR A 179 -4.72 20.15 15.17
N TYR A 180 -5.41 19.06 15.57
CA TYR A 180 -6.87 18.97 15.44
C TYR A 180 -7.61 20.04 16.24
N ASP A 181 -7.03 20.51 17.35
CA ASP A 181 -7.57 21.57 18.20
C ASP A 181 -7.28 22.99 17.70
N ALA A 182 -6.45 23.13 16.66
CA ALA A 182 -6.08 24.41 16.07
C ALA A 182 -6.64 24.58 14.63
N LEU A 183 -7.68 23.82 14.26
CA LEU A 183 -8.30 23.90 12.93
C LEU A 183 -8.85 25.29 12.59
N ASP A 184 -9.31 26.04 13.55
CA ASP A 184 -9.79 27.41 13.42
C ASP A 184 -8.70 28.41 12.98
N THR A 185 -7.42 28.01 13.10
CA THR A 185 -6.29 28.80 12.59
C THR A 185 -6.11 28.68 11.06
N LEU A 186 -6.87 27.80 10.41
CA LEU A 186 -6.88 27.63 8.96
C LEU A 186 -7.91 28.59 8.33
N ASP A 187 -7.45 29.78 8.01
CA ASP A 187 -8.26 30.83 7.42
C ASP A 187 -8.59 30.61 5.93
N GLY A 188 -9.74 31.02 5.57
CA GLY A 188 -10.42 31.61 4.43
C GLY A 188 -10.31 31.03 3.02
N ALA A 189 -9.33 30.27 2.58
CA ALA A 189 -9.32 29.74 1.23
C ALA A 189 -9.94 28.31 1.16
N PRO A 190 -10.59 27.92 0.06
CA PRO A 190 -11.15 26.57 -0.08
C PRO A 190 -10.09 25.50 0.16
N LEU A 191 -10.37 24.58 1.11
CA LEU A 191 -9.62 23.37 1.38
C LEU A 191 -10.24 22.18 0.61
N ARG A 192 -9.39 21.24 0.24
CA ARG A 192 -9.79 19.92 -0.27
C ARG A 192 -9.04 18.83 0.49
#